data_db545376ae0ea1f8b895776c3e894964
#
_entry.id   db545376ae0ea1f8b895776c3e894964
#
_cell.length_a   1.000
_cell.length_b   1.000
_cell.length_c   1.000
_cell.angle_alpha   90.00
_cell.angle_beta   90.00
_cell.angle_gamma   90.00
#
_symmetry.space_group_name_H-M   'P 1'
#
loop_
_entity.id
_entity.type
_entity.pdbx_description
1 polymer ?
#
loop_
_entity_poly.entity_id
_entity_poly.type
_entity_poly.pdbx_seq_one_letter_code
_entity_poly.pdbx_strand_id
1 'polypeptide(L)'
;IVIGKGGAGVEALKKEIEAFLGKSANLDIIEIKNPDIDAQLVAENIAQQLEKRVSFRRAMKQCMRNAMSPRDRATVPAKGIKAMCSGRLGGADIARTESYHEGTIPLQTLRADIDYGFAEADTTYGKIGIKVWIYKGEVLKGAKPRARKEGGNK
;
A
#
# COMPACT_ATOMS: atom_id res chain seq x y z
N ILE A 1 -9.63 11.72 11.78
CA ILE A 1 -10.88 12.02 11.05
C ILE A 1 -11.88 10.89 11.29
N VAL A 2 -11.52 9.62 11.09
CA VAL A 2 -12.43 8.46 11.27
C VAL A 2 -12.85 8.27 12.73
N ILE A 3 -11.94 8.44 13.68
CA ILE A 3 -12.23 8.28 15.11
C ILE A 3 -13.17 9.38 15.63
N GLY A 4 -13.08 10.59 15.08
CA GLY A 4 -13.85 11.74 15.50
C GLY A 4 -13.49 12.24 16.90
N LYS A 5 -14.20 13.27 17.36
CA LYS A 5 -14.00 13.85 18.69
C LYS A 5 -14.61 12.91 19.75
N GLY A 6 -13.78 12.38 20.65
CA GLY A 6 -14.26 11.48 21.73
C GLY A 6 -14.73 10.09 21.26
N GLY A 7 -14.37 9.64 20.05
CA GLY A 7 -14.76 8.30 19.55
C GLY A 7 -16.15 8.22 18.91
N ALA A 8 -16.89 9.33 18.80
CA ALA A 8 -18.26 9.34 18.24
C ALA A 8 -18.31 8.82 16.80
N GLY A 9 -17.25 9.05 16.00
CA GLY A 9 -17.16 8.54 14.61
C GLY A 9 -17.09 7.01 14.54
N VAL A 10 -16.34 6.38 15.45
CA VAL A 10 -16.20 4.92 15.50
C VAL A 10 -17.51 4.26 15.91
N GLU A 11 -18.24 4.85 16.88
CA GLU A 11 -19.52 4.32 17.32
C GLU A 11 -20.59 4.41 16.23
N ALA A 12 -20.64 5.53 15.49
CA ALA A 12 -21.54 5.68 14.35
C ALA A 12 -21.24 4.64 13.27
N LEU A 13 -19.96 4.51 12.89
CA LEU A 13 -19.50 3.54 11.89
C LEU A 13 -19.80 2.09 12.32
N LYS A 14 -19.59 1.78 13.60
CA LYS A 14 -19.92 0.46 14.16
C LYS A 14 -21.41 0.15 14.01
N LYS A 15 -22.29 1.09 14.37
CA LYS A 15 -23.74 0.93 14.24
C LYS A 15 -24.18 0.73 12.79
N GLU A 16 -23.59 1.44 11.85
CA GLU A 16 -23.87 1.27 10.41
C GLU A 16 -23.45 -0.13 9.92
N ILE A 17 -22.25 -0.59 10.31
CA ILE A 17 -21.76 -1.94 9.96
C ILE A 17 -22.66 -3.01 10.59
N GLU A 18 -23.02 -2.88 11.85
CA GLU A 18 -23.89 -3.83 12.54
C GLU A 18 -25.30 -3.88 11.94
N ALA A 19 -25.85 -2.73 11.54
CA ALA A 19 -27.11 -2.66 10.82
C ALA A 19 -27.06 -3.35 9.46
N PHE A 20 -25.95 -3.20 8.73
CA PHE A 20 -25.75 -3.85 7.44
C PHE A 20 -25.52 -5.36 7.55
N LEU A 21 -24.77 -5.81 8.54
CA LEU A 21 -24.45 -7.23 8.75
C LEU A 21 -25.56 -8.00 9.51
N GLY A 22 -26.43 -7.33 10.24
CA GLY A 22 -27.42 -7.94 11.13
C GLY A 22 -26.82 -8.70 12.32
N LYS A 23 -25.55 -8.49 12.63
CA LYS A 23 -24.82 -9.12 13.73
C LYS A 23 -23.90 -8.12 14.41
N SER A 24 -23.60 -8.35 15.71
CA SER A 24 -22.61 -7.55 16.42
C SER A 24 -21.21 -7.70 15.77
N ALA A 25 -20.54 -6.58 15.53
CA ALA A 25 -19.21 -6.53 14.97
C ALA A 25 -18.22 -5.85 15.91
N ASN A 26 -16.99 -6.35 15.95
CA ASN A 26 -15.91 -5.63 16.62
C ASN A 26 -15.12 -4.84 15.58
N LEU A 27 -14.85 -3.57 15.86
CA LEU A 27 -14.17 -2.66 14.94
C LEU A 27 -12.86 -2.20 15.57
N ASP A 28 -11.74 -2.62 14.97
CA ASP A 28 -10.40 -2.18 15.36
C ASP A 28 -9.83 -1.24 14.31
N ILE A 29 -9.41 -0.05 14.71
CA ILE A 29 -8.79 0.95 13.83
C ILE A 29 -7.29 0.97 14.08
N ILE A 30 -6.52 0.57 13.09
CA ILE A 30 -5.06 0.56 13.14
C ILE A 30 -4.50 1.70 12.29
N GLU A 31 -3.80 2.63 12.92
CA GLU A 31 -3.14 3.73 12.21
C GLU A 31 -1.89 3.26 11.48
N ILE A 32 -1.84 3.53 10.18
CA ILE A 32 -0.64 3.30 9.36
C ILE A 32 0.23 4.56 9.43
N LYS A 33 1.30 4.51 10.21
CA LYS A 33 2.20 5.67 10.41
C LYS A 33 2.93 6.07 9.14
N ASN A 34 3.29 5.10 8.31
CA ASN A 34 4.11 5.31 7.11
C ASN A 34 3.45 4.71 5.87
N PRO A 35 2.66 5.50 5.14
CA PRO A 35 1.95 5.06 3.95
C PRO A 35 2.89 4.67 2.80
N ASP A 36 4.10 5.24 2.76
CA ASP A 36 5.08 4.96 1.70
C ASP A 36 5.71 3.55 1.78
N ILE A 37 5.49 2.82 2.89
CA ILE A 37 6.00 1.44 3.11
C ILE A 37 4.87 0.40 3.10
N ASP A 38 3.65 0.83 2.97
CA ASP A 38 2.51 -0.06 2.78
C ASP A 38 2.26 -0.27 1.29
N ALA A 39 2.34 -1.53 0.83
CA ALA A 39 2.27 -1.82 -0.60
C ALA A 39 0.92 -1.47 -1.23
N GLN A 40 -0.18 -1.61 -0.48
CA GLN A 40 -1.51 -1.27 -0.95
C GLN A 40 -1.66 0.24 -1.14
N LEU A 41 -1.24 1.03 -0.16
CA LEU A 41 -1.31 2.49 -0.23
C LEU A 41 -0.40 3.06 -1.33
N VAL A 42 0.76 2.45 -1.54
CA VAL A 42 1.66 2.83 -2.65
C VAL A 42 1.02 2.50 -4.00
N ALA A 43 0.36 1.34 -4.15
CA ALA A 43 -0.34 0.99 -5.38
C ALA A 43 -1.50 1.96 -5.67
N GLU A 44 -2.30 2.29 -4.67
CA GLU A 44 -3.40 3.27 -4.79
C GLU A 44 -2.89 4.68 -5.12
N ASN A 45 -1.77 5.10 -4.53
CA ASN A 45 -1.15 6.39 -4.84
C ASN A 45 -0.69 6.44 -6.31
N ILE A 46 -0.10 5.37 -6.83
CA ILE A 46 0.26 5.28 -8.25
C ILE A 46 -1.01 5.36 -9.11
N ALA A 47 -2.08 4.63 -8.75
CA ALA A 47 -3.36 4.66 -9.47
C ALA A 47 -3.94 6.07 -9.56
N GLN A 48 -4.03 6.77 -8.44
CA GLN A 48 -4.53 8.15 -8.39
C GLN A 48 -3.68 9.12 -9.24
N GLN A 49 -2.36 8.91 -9.28
CA GLN A 49 -1.49 9.72 -10.14
C GLN A 49 -1.74 9.46 -11.62
N LEU A 50 -1.99 8.20 -12.01
CA LEU A 50 -2.32 7.84 -13.39
C LEU A 50 -3.67 8.42 -13.82
N GLU A 51 -4.68 8.41 -12.96
CA GLU A 51 -5.98 9.04 -13.20
C GLU A 51 -5.86 10.57 -13.40
N LYS A 52 -4.93 11.19 -12.67
CA LYS A 52 -4.56 12.60 -12.83
C LYS A 52 -3.66 12.86 -14.05
N ARG A 53 -3.51 11.89 -14.95
CA ARG A 53 -2.72 11.97 -16.20
C ARG A 53 -1.23 12.23 -15.97
N VAL A 54 -0.68 11.85 -14.83
CA VAL A 54 0.77 11.86 -14.60
C VAL A 54 1.41 10.72 -15.41
N SER A 55 2.59 10.96 -15.99
CA SER A 55 3.32 9.91 -16.69
C SER A 55 3.59 8.72 -15.77
N PHE A 56 3.23 7.51 -16.20
CA PHE A 56 3.38 6.29 -15.41
C PHE A 56 4.83 6.05 -14.96
N ARG A 57 5.82 6.37 -15.80
CA ARG A 57 7.25 6.26 -15.44
C ARG A 57 7.61 7.18 -14.28
N ARG A 58 7.09 8.40 -14.30
CA ARG A 58 7.32 9.37 -13.23
C ARG A 58 6.64 8.93 -11.93
N ALA A 59 5.38 8.53 -12.01
CA ALA A 59 4.61 8.06 -10.86
C ALA A 59 5.30 6.86 -10.16
N MET A 60 5.66 5.81 -10.94
CA MET A 60 6.35 4.64 -10.40
C MET A 60 7.68 5.00 -9.75
N LYS A 61 8.55 5.73 -10.45
CA LYS A 61 9.88 6.09 -9.91
C LYS A 61 9.79 7.00 -8.68
N GLN A 62 8.81 7.87 -8.61
CA GLN A 62 8.61 8.75 -7.45
C GLN A 62 8.18 7.94 -6.23
N CYS A 63 7.20 7.04 -6.37
CA CYS A 63 6.74 6.19 -5.28
C CYS A 63 7.84 5.23 -4.82
N MET A 64 8.63 4.66 -5.74
CA MET A 64 9.77 3.81 -5.40
C MET A 64 10.82 4.58 -4.59
N ARG A 65 11.17 5.79 -5.00
CA ARG A 65 12.11 6.64 -4.26
C ARG A 65 11.61 6.96 -2.85
N ASN A 66 10.32 7.25 -2.70
CA ASN A 66 9.73 7.52 -1.40
C ASN A 66 9.79 6.29 -0.48
N ALA A 67 9.54 5.09 -1.01
CA ALA A 67 9.62 3.85 -0.23
C ALA A 67 11.05 3.50 0.19
N MET A 68 12.04 3.77 -0.68
CA MET A 68 13.46 3.52 -0.39
C MET A 68 14.08 4.59 0.51
N SER A 69 13.56 5.81 0.46
CA SER A 69 14.01 6.94 1.30
C SER A 69 12.78 7.63 1.92
N PRO A 70 12.17 7.01 2.96
CA PRO A 70 10.99 7.59 3.60
C PRO A 70 11.33 8.94 4.20
N ARG A 71 10.37 9.87 4.11
CA ARG A 71 10.53 11.25 4.61
C ARG A 71 10.76 11.30 6.10
N ASP A 72 10.18 10.37 6.84
CA ASP A 72 10.37 10.26 8.28
C ASP A 72 11.62 9.46 8.59
N ARG A 73 12.61 10.12 9.17
CA ARG A 73 13.88 9.51 9.61
C ARG A 73 13.71 8.39 10.66
N ALA A 74 12.58 8.34 11.35
CA ALA A 74 12.25 7.29 12.32
C ALA A 74 11.79 5.98 11.65
N THR A 75 11.51 6.03 10.37
CA THR A 75 11.02 4.86 9.61
C THR A 75 12.17 4.09 8.99
N VAL A 76 12.18 2.80 9.20
CA VAL A 76 13.14 1.92 8.53
C VAL A 76 12.77 1.85 7.04
N PRO A 77 13.65 2.25 6.12
CA PRO A 77 13.38 2.19 4.70
C PRO A 77 13.11 0.76 4.24
N ALA A 78 12.36 0.60 3.15
CA ALA A 78 12.22 -0.68 2.49
C ALA A 78 13.60 -1.15 1.98
N LYS A 79 13.88 -2.46 2.06
CA LYS A 79 15.11 -3.04 1.51
C LYS A 79 15.06 -3.21 -0.01
N GLY A 80 13.87 -3.20 -0.56
CA GLY A 80 13.61 -3.23 -1.99
C GLY A 80 12.14 -3.05 -2.31
N ILE A 81 11.90 -2.55 -3.51
CA ILE A 81 10.56 -2.36 -4.06
C ILE A 81 10.52 -2.75 -5.53
N LYS A 82 9.43 -3.38 -5.95
CA LYS A 82 9.10 -3.64 -7.35
C LYS A 82 7.70 -3.11 -7.62
N ALA A 83 7.58 -2.28 -8.62
CA ALA A 83 6.29 -1.80 -9.11
C ALA A 83 6.09 -2.25 -10.56
N MET A 84 4.89 -2.69 -10.91
CA MET A 84 4.51 -3.14 -12.23
C MET A 84 3.19 -2.49 -12.63
N CYS A 85 3.16 -1.94 -13.84
CA CYS A 85 1.94 -1.40 -14.44
C CYS A 85 1.64 -2.15 -15.73
N SER A 86 0.38 -2.56 -15.90
CA SER A 86 -0.09 -3.33 -17.05
C SER A 86 -1.34 -2.69 -17.65
N GLY A 87 -1.36 -2.51 -18.96
CA GLY A 87 -2.48 -1.91 -19.67
C GLY A 87 -2.04 -1.00 -20.81
N ARG A 88 -2.92 -0.10 -21.26
CA ARG A 88 -2.63 0.89 -22.31
C ARG A 88 -1.83 2.06 -21.73
N LEU A 89 -0.55 1.82 -21.47
CA LEU A 89 0.35 2.78 -20.84
C LEU A 89 0.55 4.02 -21.71
N GLY A 90 0.20 5.20 -21.17
CA GLY A 90 0.29 6.46 -21.90
C GLY A 90 -0.69 6.59 -23.06
N GLY A 91 -1.77 5.81 -23.12
CA GLY A 91 -2.77 5.81 -24.17
C GLY A 91 -2.38 5.02 -25.42
N ALA A 92 -1.33 4.19 -25.34
CA ALA A 92 -0.92 3.33 -26.46
C ALA A 92 -2.04 2.37 -26.87
N ASP A 93 -2.19 2.10 -28.17
CA ASP A 93 -3.23 1.19 -28.68
C ASP A 93 -2.99 -0.25 -28.23
N ILE A 94 -1.73 -0.67 -28.19
CA ILE A 94 -1.35 -2.00 -27.72
C ILE A 94 -1.01 -1.94 -26.24
N ALA A 95 -1.72 -2.74 -25.45
CA ALA A 95 -1.44 -2.89 -24.02
C ALA A 95 -0.06 -3.56 -23.83
N ARG A 96 0.68 -3.08 -22.86
CA ARG A 96 1.95 -3.67 -22.45
C ARG A 96 2.12 -3.62 -20.93
N THR A 97 3.08 -4.39 -20.45
CA THR A 97 3.47 -4.40 -19.06
C THR A 97 4.86 -3.81 -18.91
N GLU A 98 5.01 -2.83 -18.05
CA GLU A 98 6.32 -2.29 -17.65
C GLU A 98 6.52 -2.48 -16.15
N SER A 99 7.71 -2.93 -15.78
CA SER A 99 8.09 -3.12 -14.38
C SER A 99 9.41 -2.42 -14.08
N TYR A 100 9.47 -1.81 -12.91
CA TYR A 100 10.69 -1.23 -12.36
C TYR A 100 10.92 -1.83 -10.98
N HIS A 101 12.18 -2.01 -10.63
CA HIS A 101 12.59 -2.48 -9.31
C HIS A 101 13.78 -1.68 -8.81
N GLU A 102 13.88 -1.54 -7.50
CA GLU A 102 14.98 -0.89 -6.82
C GLU A 102 15.29 -1.66 -5.52
N GLY A 103 16.57 -1.89 -5.24
CA GLY A 103 16.99 -2.74 -4.13
C GLY A 103 16.79 -4.24 -4.40
N THR A 104 16.75 -5.03 -3.35
CA THR A 104 16.67 -6.50 -3.42
C THR A 104 15.26 -6.96 -3.12
N ILE A 105 14.68 -7.85 -3.96
CA ILE A 105 13.35 -8.43 -3.74
C ILE A 105 13.43 -9.94 -3.95
N PRO A 106 13.68 -10.69 -2.88
CA PRO A 106 13.83 -12.15 -2.96
C PRO A 106 12.45 -12.84 -2.97
N LEU A 107 11.76 -12.86 -4.11
CA LEU A 107 10.41 -13.42 -4.24
C LEU A 107 10.35 -14.94 -3.97
N GLN A 108 11.46 -15.65 -4.10
CA GLN A 108 11.54 -17.09 -3.86
C GLN A 108 11.86 -17.46 -2.41
N THR A 109 12.26 -16.50 -1.58
CA THR A 109 12.67 -16.74 -0.21
C THR A 109 11.47 -16.76 0.72
N LEU A 110 11.10 -17.93 1.27
CA LEU A 110 9.92 -18.10 2.14
C LEU A 110 9.99 -17.27 3.45
N ARG A 111 11.20 -16.98 3.94
CA ARG A 111 11.39 -16.16 5.14
C ARG A 111 11.38 -14.65 4.88
N ALA A 112 11.26 -14.24 3.61
CA ALA A 112 11.20 -12.82 3.26
C ALA A 112 9.84 -12.23 3.63
N ASP A 113 9.85 -11.09 4.33
CA ASP A 113 8.66 -10.30 4.63
C ASP A 113 8.40 -9.36 3.43
N ILE A 114 7.55 -9.83 2.52
CA ILE A 114 7.17 -9.10 1.32
C ILE A 114 5.71 -8.70 1.43
N ASP A 115 5.47 -7.41 1.44
CA ASP A 115 4.15 -6.84 1.38
C ASP A 115 3.72 -6.69 -0.09
N TYR A 116 2.47 -7.02 -0.38
CA TYR A 116 1.91 -6.98 -1.74
C TYR A 116 0.67 -6.10 -1.79
N GLY A 117 0.63 -5.20 -2.77
CA GLY A 117 -0.52 -4.35 -3.04
C GLY A 117 -0.95 -4.43 -4.50
N PHE A 118 -2.26 -4.32 -4.72
CA PHE A 118 -2.88 -4.28 -6.03
C PHE A 118 -3.88 -3.13 -6.10
N ALA A 119 -3.81 -2.35 -7.18
CA ALA A 119 -4.78 -1.30 -7.45
C ALA A 119 -5.05 -1.21 -8.96
N GLU A 120 -6.21 -0.69 -9.31
CA GLU A 120 -6.59 -0.38 -10.68
C GLU A 120 -6.77 1.13 -10.83
N ALA A 121 -6.21 1.69 -11.89
CA ALA A 121 -6.41 3.09 -12.28
C ALA A 121 -7.43 3.16 -13.42
N ASP A 122 -8.50 3.92 -13.22
CA ASP A 122 -9.49 4.17 -14.26
C ASP A 122 -9.05 5.35 -15.14
N THR A 123 -8.54 5.03 -16.31
CA THR A 123 -8.11 6.05 -17.28
C THR A 123 -9.10 6.16 -18.43
N THR A 124 -9.04 7.26 -19.17
CA THR A 124 -9.89 7.48 -20.38
C THR A 124 -9.72 6.41 -21.43
N TYR A 125 -8.58 5.70 -21.44
CA TYR A 125 -8.25 4.63 -22.40
C TYR A 125 -8.51 3.23 -21.87
N GLY A 126 -9.06 3.10 -20.68
CA GLY A 126 -9.34 1.83 -20.00
C GLY A 126 -8.62 1.70 -18.66
N LYS A 127 -8.73 0.54 -18.05
CA LYS A 127 -8.12 0.26 -16.75
C LYS A 127 -6.64 -0.09 -16.90
N ILE A 128 -5.83 0.40 -15.98
CA ILE A 128 -4.43 0.04 -15.83
C ILE A 128 -4.27 -0.68 -14.49
N GLY A 129 -3.85 -1.94 -14.53
CA GLY A 129 -3.55 -2.72 -13.33
C GLY A 129 -2.18 -2.38 -12.79
N ILE A 130 -2.08 -2.15 -11.49
CA ILE A 130 -0.85 -1.81 -10.78
C ILE A 130 -0.61 -2.88 -9.72
N LYS A 131 0.61 -3.41 -9.68
CA LYS A 131 1.06 -4.37 -8.67
C LYS A 131 2.32 -3.85 -8.04
N VAL A 132 2.38 -3.86 -6.71
CA VAL A 132 3.54 -3.40 -5.95
C VAL A 132 3.96 -4.48 -4.96
N TRP A 133 5.26 -4.71 -4.86
CA TRP A 133 5.88 -5.59 -3.87
C TRP A 133 6.90 -4.77 -3.10
N ILE A 134 6.81 -4.78 -1.79
CA ILE A 134 7.75 -4.08 -0.89
C ILE A 134 8.40 -5.10 0.03
N TYR A 135 9.71 -5.20 -0.05
CA TYR A 135 10.50 -6.07 0.82
C TYR A 135 10.92 -5.31 2.08
N LYS A 136 10.38 -5.74 3.22
CA LYS A 136 10.62 -5.14 4.54
C LYS A 136 11.80 -5.78 5.29
N GLY A 137 12.16 -7.01 4.92
CA GLY A 137 13.26 -7.75 5.54
C GLY A 137 12.98 -9.24 5.67
N GLU A 138 13.76 -9.93 6.47
CA GLU A 138 13.57 -11.36 6.73
C GLU A 138 12.99 -11.58 8.13
N VAL A 139 12.07 -12.56 8.24
CA VAL A 139 11.54 -13.06 9.51
C VAL A 139 12.28 -14.35 9.84
N LEU A 140 13.19 -14.30 10.82
CA LEU A 140 13.94 -15.46 11.29
C LEU A 140 13.16 -16.18 12.38
N LYS A 141 13.25 -17.53 12.45
CA LYS A 141 12.68 -18.33 13.54
C LYS A 141 13.29 -17.85 14.87
N GLY A 142 12.44 -17.37 15.81
CA GLY A 142 12.87 -16.80 17.09
C GLY A 142 12.91 -15.28 17.16
N ALA A 143 12.87 -14.56 16.07
CA ALA A 143 12.54 -13.15 16.08
C ALA A 143 11.04 -13.03 16.35
N LYS A 144 10.66 -12.42 17.48
CA LYS A 144 9.25 -12.05 17.72
C LYS A 144 8.78 -11.29 16.50
N PRO A 145 7.61 -11.64 15.90
CA PRO A 145 7.03 -10.83 14.85
C PRO A 145 7.04 -9.39 15.36
N ARG A 146 7.49 -8.44 14.54
CA ARG A 146 7.39 -7.02 14.90
C ARG A 146 5.95 -6.78 15.28
N ALA A 147 5.70 -6.72 16.59
CA ALA A 147 4.37 -6.49 17.12
C ALA A 147 3.86 -5.24 16.39
N ARG A 148 2.76 -5.38 15.65
CA ARG A 148 1.87 -4.25 15.41
C ARG A 148 1.70 -3.64 16.79
N LYS A 149 2.30 -2.50 17.08
CA LYS A 149 2.13 -1.83 18.35
C LYS A 149 0.64 -1.52 18.45
N GLU A 150 -0.05 -2.40 19.17
CA GLU A 150 -1.38 -2.12 19.64
C GLU A 150 -1.31 -0.77 20.33
N GLY A 151 -2.11 0.17 19.87
CA GLY A 151 -2.22 1.47 20.48
C GLY A 151 -2.61 1.28 21.93
N GLY A 152 -1.64 1.37 22.83
CA GLY A 152 -1.87 1.36 24.25
C GLY A 152 -2.71 2.57 24.62
N ASN A 153 -3.95 2.28 24.94
CA ASN A 153 -4.87 3.20 25.59
C ASN A 153 -4.35 3.41 27.01
N LYS A 154 -3.91 4.62 27.35
CA LYS A 154 -3.92 5.20 28.69
C LYS A 154 -4.51 6.58 28.60
#